data_3f5579b3e5dcded0e4271f71f96343af
#
_entry.id   3f5579b3e5dcded0e4271f71f96343af
#
_cell.length_a   1.000
_cell.length_b   1.000
_cell.length_c   1.000
_cell.angle_alpha   90.00
_cell.angle_beta   90.00
_cell.angle_gamma   90.00
#
_symmetry.space_group_name_H-M   'P 1'
#
loop_
_entity.id
_entity.type
_entity.pdbx_description
1 polymer ?
#
loop_
_entity_poly.entity_id
_entity_poly.type
_entity_poly.pdbx_seq_one_letter_code
_entity_poly.pdbx_strand_id
1 'polypeptide(L)'
;METNKLKEKVQILFCDVDETLVVNNEVPEFNRLAIEKMRKEKNIKFVIATGRSITLSEKIIKELDLYDKENEYSICGSGSSIYENKNFKLLYVKQLKQELFYKLYEIGKKFDIFILFIGLEYFYLYRPSETEIKRRNFEKCKYKILDENFNLTELLNGKDKIVRVCFGKENSFDYLFNIQKQIESNEEIAKDVDCFISSNQYLEINPKGVNKGEAVKWLCNYLNIKKENTMAIGDSFNDTSMIENVGFGCCVAGANEELKRISQYVCEKKFTEGAVKKIIEKFLL
;
A
#
# COMPACT_ATOMS: atom_id res chain seq x y z
N MET A 1 -30.61 -13.60 -0.41
CA MET A 1 -30.36 -13.96 0.99
C MET A 1 -28.98 -13.57 1.50
N GLU A 2 -27.92 -13.78 0.75
CA GLU A 2 -26.54 -13.44 1.15
C GLU A 2 -26.28 -11.94 1.28
N THR A 3 -26.77 -11.12 0.35
CA THR A 3 -26.64 -9.66 0.35
C THR A 3 -27.25 -8.99 1.59
N ASN A 4 -28.41 -9.46 2.08
CA ASN A 4 -29.02 -8.89 3.29
C ASN A 4 -28.23 -9.20 4.55
N LYS A 5 -27.60 -10.38 4.63
CA LYS A 5 -26.71 -10.73 5.75
C LYS A 5 -25.46 -9.88 5.80
N LEU A 6 -24.89 -9.49 4.66
CA LEU A 6 -23.72 -8.62 4.60
C LEU A 6 -24.03 -7.20 5.08
N LYS A 7 -25.18 -6.66 4.71
CA LYS A 7 -25.64 -5.32 5.13
C LYS A 7 -25.72 -5.13 6.66
N GLU A 8 -26.02 -6.20 7.37
CA GLU A 8 -26.15 -6.18 8.83
C GLU A 8 -24.86 -6.56 9.56
N LYS A 9 -23.93 -7.21 8.86
CA LYS A 9 -22.77 -7.86 9.48
C LYS A 9 -21.47 -7.08 9.30
N VAL A 10 -21.28 -6.40 8.15
CA VAL A 10 -20.02 -5.70 7.85
C VAL A 10 -19.85 -4.48 8.75
N GLN A 11 -18.67 -4.40 9.37
CA GLN A 11 -18.29 -3.31 10.27
C GLN A 11 -17.18 -2.44 9.68
N ILE A 12 -16.42 -2.97 8.72
CA ILE A 12 -15.28 -2.29 8.11
C ILE A 12 -15.14 -2.69 6.65
N LEU A 13 -14.92 -1.70 5.79
CA LEU A 13 -14.62 -1.83 4.38
C LEU A 13 -13.19 -1.34 4.12
N PHE A 14 -12.33 -2.22 3.64
CA PHE A 14 -11.00 -1.89 3.12
C PHE A 14 -11.07 -1.62 1.63
N CYS A 15 -10.40 -0.59 1.16
CA CYS A 15 -10.41 -0.25 -0.26
C CYS A 15 -9.01 0.10 -0.75
N ASP A 16 -8.56 -0.54 -1.81
CA ASP A 16 -7.39 -0.07 -2.53
C ASP A 16 -7.67 1.30 -3.16
N VAL A 17 -6.60 2.02 -3.49
CA VAL A 17 -6.68 3.41 -3.96
C VAL A 17 -6.50 3.49 -5.47
N ASP A 18 -5.34 3.09 -5.99
CA ASP A 18 -4.98 3.27 -7.39
C ASP A 18 -5.72 2.25 -8.27
N GLU A 19 -6.34 2.71 -9.36
CA GLU A 19 -7.16 1.86 -10.25
C GLU A 19 -8.35 1.13 -9.58
N THR A 20 -8.66 1.51 -8.32
CA THR A 20 -9.82 1.03 -7.57
C THR A 20 -10.74 2.18 -7.13
N LEU A 21 -10.22 3.08 -6.29
CA LEU A 21 -11.00 4.17 -5.67
C LEU A 21 -10.94 5.47 -6.45
N VAL A 22 -9.73 5.84 -6.96
CA VAL A 22 -9.43 7.15 -7.55
C VAL A 22 -9.36 7.12 -9.07
N VAL A 23 -9.69 8.27 -9.68
CA VAL A 23 -9.49 8.56 -11.09
C VAL A 23 -8.68 9.85 -11.18
N ASN A 24 -7.59 9.85 -11.93
CA ASN A 24 -6.68 11.00 -12.05
C ASN A 24 -6.23 11.56 -10.68
N ASN A 25 -5.96 10.70 -9.74
CA ASN A 25 -5.53 11.05 -8.38
C ASN A 25 -6.56 11.87 -7.56
N GLU A 26 -7.84 11.70 -7.84
CA GLU A 26 -8.98 12.29 -7.13
C GLU A 26 -10.06 11.24 -6.86
N VAL A 27 -10.75 11.36 -5.72
CA VAL A 27 -11.90 10.50 -5.43
C VAL A 27 -13.11 11.00 -6.19
N PRO A 28 -13.64 10.26 -7.18
CA PRO A 28 -14.83 10.68 -7.91
C PRO A 28 -15.99 10.94 -6.96
N GLU A 29 -16.78 11.98 -7.26
CA GLU A 29 -17.90 12.40 -6.40
C GLU A 29 -18.88 11.24 -6.10
N PHE A 30 -19.16 10.41 -7.10
CA PHE A 30 -20.06 9.28 -6.93
C PHE A 30 -19.53 8.23 -5.91
N ASN A 31 -18.20 8.02 -5.83
CA ASN A 31 -17.60 7.16 -4.82
C ASN A 31 -17.64 7.84 -3.45
N ARG A 32 -17.29 9.12 -3.39
CA ARG A 32 -17.31 9.91 -2.15
C ARG A 32 -18.68 9.89 -1.49
N LEU A 33 -19.75 10.18 -2.26
CA LEU A 33 -21.12 10.19 -1.75
C LEU A 33 -21.59 8.81 -1.26
N ALA A 34 -21.24 7.73 -1.97
CA ALA A 34 -21.57 6.36 -1.56
C ALA A 34 -20.87 5.96 -0.26
N ILE A 35 -19.57 6.30 -0.12
CA ILE A 35 -18.78 6.06 1.08
C ILE A 35 -19.33 6.86 2.27
N GLU A 36 -19.61 8.14 2.06
CA GLU A 36 -20.19 9.01 3.08
C GLU A 36 -21.54 8.47 3.60
N LYS A 37 -22.43 8.08 2.67
CA LYS A 37 -23.73 7.49 3.00
C LYS A 37 -23.57 6.20 3.82
N MET A 38 -22.74 5.28 3.36
CA MET A 38 -22.45 4.04 4.07
C MET A 38 -21.94 4.30 5.50
N ARG A 39 -20.98 5.21 5.66
CA ARG A 39 -20.42 5.57 6.98
C ARG A 39 -21.49 6.17 7.90
N LYS A 40 -22.31 7.08 7.40
CA LYS A 40 -23.33 7.77 8.21
C LYS A 40 -24.53 6.90 8.57
N GLU A 41 -25.05 6.14 7.58
CA GLU A 41 -26.29 5.36 7.77
C GLU A 41 -26.06 4.00 8.39
N LYS A 42 -24.88 3.37 8.15
CA LYS A 42 -24.58 2.00 8.60
C LYS A 42 -23.47 1.93 9.65
N ASN A 43 -22.83 3.03 9.97
CA ASN A 43 -21.70 3.08 10.90
C ASN A 43 -20.56 2.11 10.51
N ILE A 44 -20.34 1.90 9.20
CA ILE A 44 -19.28 1.05 8.67
C ILE A 44 -18.03 1.92 8.51
N LYS A 45 -16.90 1.46 9.08
CA LYS A 45 -15.60 2.10 8.90
C LYS A 45 -15.12 1.94 7.46
N PHE A 46 -14.54 3.00 6.91
CA PHE A 46 -13.89 2.97 5.60
C PHE A 46 -12.39 3.17 5.77
N VAL A 47 -11.60 2.22 5.31
CA VAL A 47 -10.13 2.23 5.44
C VAL A 47 -9.50 2.11 4.07
N ILE A 48 -8.67 3.07 3.69
CA ILE A 48 -7.83 2.92 2.49
C ILE A 48 -6.68 1.95 2.78
N ALA A 49 -6.33 1.11 1.81
CA ALA A 49 -5.22 0.17 1.88
C ALA A 49 -4.36 0.29 0.62
N THR A 50 -3.28 1.09 0.68
CA THR A 50 -2.55 1.54 -0.49
C THR A 50 -1.04 1.30 -0.42
N GLY A 51 -0.39 1.23 -1.58
CA GLY A 51 1.06 1.26 -1.71
C GLY A 51 1.69 2.64 -1.41
N ARG A 52 0.88 3.70 -1.43
CA ARG A 52 1.33 5.07 -1.17
C ARG A 52 1.76 5.25 0.28
N SER A 53 2.63 6.24 0.53
CA SER A 53 2.91 6.72 1.88
C SER A 53 1.72 7.52 2.43
N ILE A 54 1.69 7.75 3.75
CA ILE A 54 0.63 8.56 4.38
C ILE A 54 0.59 9.98 3.81
N THR A 55 1.74 10.58 3.53
CA THR A 55 1.85 11.93 2.96
C THR A 55 1.27 12.02 1.55
N LEU A 56 1.43 10.98 0.73
CA LEU A 56 0.82 10.89 -0.61
C LEU A 56 -0.67 10.56 -0.57
N SER A 57 -1.14 9.99 0.53
CA SER A 57 -2.54 9.63 0.75
C SER A 57 -3.36 10.76 1.39
N GLU A 58 -2.71 11.80 1.91
CA GLU A 58 -3.36 12.87 2.68
C GLU A 58 -4.50 13.56 1.90
N LYS A 59 -4.29 13.85 0.60
CA LYS A 59 -5.33 14.44 -0.25
C LYS A 59 -6.59 13.56 -0.29
N ILE A 60 -6.41 12.26 -0.52
CA ILE A 60 -7.51 11.28 -0.61
C ILE A 60 -8.24 11.17 0.74
N ILE A 61 -7.49 11.12 1.84
CA ILE A 61 -8.04 11.06 3.20
C ILE A 61 -8.89 12.31 3.48
N LYS A 62 -8.46 13.50 3.02
CA LYS A 62 -9.22 14.75 3.11
C LYS A 62 -10.50 14.73 2.25
N GLU A 63 -10.41 14.28 1.01
CA GLU A 63 -11.56 14.18 0.10
C GLU A 63 -12.64 13.22 0.63
N LEU A 64 -12.24 12.20 1.37
CA LEU A 64 -13.14 11.22 2.00
C LEU A 64 -13.70 11.69 3.37
N ASP A 65 -13.35 12.89 3.82
CA ASP A 65 -13.71 13.39 5.15
C ASP A 65 -13.26 12.45 6.28
N LEU A 66 -12.02 11.94 6.17
CA LEU A 66 -11.39 11.05 7.16
C LEU A 66 -10.18 11.70 7.85
N TYR A 67 -9.75 12.87 7.37
CA TYR A 67 -8.56 13.57 7.86
C TYR A 67 -8.76 14.10 9.28
N ASP A 68 -7.72 13.95 10.10
CA ASP A 68 -7.64 14.41 11.49
C ASP A 68 -8.82 13.94 12.40
N LYS A 69 -9.35 12.75 12.10
CA LYS A 69 -10.45 12.13 12.87
C LYS A 69 -9.98 10.95 13.70
N GLU A 70 -10.46 10.90 14.92
CA GLU A 70 -10.30 9.75 15.81
C GLU A 70 -11.10 8.55 15.30
N ASN A 71 -10.60 7.34 15.57
CA ASN A 71 -11.25 6.09 15.16
C ASN A 71 -11.42 5.91 13.64
N GLU A 72 -10.71 6.70 12.84
CA GLU A 72 -10.56 6.51 11.40
C GLU A 72 -9.11 6.11 11.09
N TYR A 73 -8.92 5.21 10.15
CA TYR A 73 -7.63 4.54 9.96
C TYR A 73 -7.22 4.50 8.49
N SER A 74 -5.92 4.37 8.25
CA SER A 74 -5.33 4.20 6.91
C SER A 74 -4.19 3.19 6.96
N ILE A 75 -4.17 2.28 5.99
CA ILE A 75 -3.09 1.32 5.74
C ILE A 75 -2.27 1.85 4.58
N CYS A 76 -0.96 2.07 4.79
CA CYS A 76 -0.06 2.67 3.83
C CYS A 76 1.16 1.77 3.57
N GLY A 77 1.91 2.08 2.49
CA GLY A 77 3.14 1.38 2.14
C GLY A 77 2.93 -0.12 1.89
N SER A 78 1.82 -0.49 1.23
CA SER A 78 1.43 -1.89 0.99
C SER A 78 1.33 -2.73 2.27
N GLY A 79 0.96 -2.11 3.40
CA GLY A 79 0.82 -2.77 4.69
C GLY A 79 2.02 -2.59 5.63
N SER A 80 3.05 -1.85 5.24
CA SER A 80 4.20 -1.58 6.10
C SER A 80 3.87 -0.65 7.27
N SER A 81 2.82 0.17 7.16
CA SER A 81 2.41 1.12 8.20
C SER A 81 0.90 1.28 8.30
N ILE A 82 0.42 1.49 9.53
CA ILE A 82 -1.00 1.73 9.84
C ILE A 82 -1.08 2.97 10.72
N TYR A 83 -1.99 3.85 10.36
CA TYR A 83 -2.21 5.11 11.07
C TYR A 83 -3.64 5.22 11.57
N GLU A 84 -3.82 5.79 12.74
CA GLU A 84 -5.04 6.51 13.08
C GLU A 84 -4.96 7.89 12.42
N ASN A 85 -6.03 8.30 11.73
CA ASN A 85 -5.99 9.54 10.93
C ASN A 85 -5.91 10.81 11.79
N LYS A 86 -6.25 10.74 13.07
CA LYS A 86 -6.04 11.82 14.02
C LYS A 86 -4.54 12.11 14.19
N ASN A 87 -4.10 13.29 13.76
CA ASN A 87 -2.70 13.71 13.74
C ASN A 87 -1.77 12.70 13.01
N PHE A 88 -2.31 11.86 12.12
CA PHE A 88 -1.58 10.74 11.50
C PHE A 88 -0.76 9.93 12.51
N LYS A 89 -1.41 9.58 13.64
CA LYS A 89 -0.78 8.80 14.70
C LYS A 89 -0.40 7.41 14.19
N LEU A 90 0.89 7.11 14.14
CA LEU A 90 1.41 5.81 13.76
C LEU A 90 1.03 4.76 14.82
N LEU A 91 0.25 3.75 14.42
CA LEU A 91 -0.16 2.63 15.28
C LEU A 91 0.73 1.40 15.07
N TYR A 92 1.14 1.16 13.83
CA TYR A 92 1.95 0.00 13.45
C TYR A 92 2.95 0.40 12.38
N VAL A 93 4.14 -0.16 12.49
CA VAL A 93 5.14 -0.12 11.42
C VAL A 93 5.97 -1.39 11.42
N LYS A 94 6.18 -1.95 10.24
CA LYS A 94 7.12 -3.04 10.03
C LYS A 94 8.27 -2.54 9.17
N GLN A 95 9.48 -2.60 9.72
CA GLN A 95 10.71 -2.13 9.10
C GLN A 95 11.64 -3.31 8.82
N LEU A 96 12.52 -3.15 7.84
CA LEU A 96 13.70 -4.01 7.72
C LEU A 96 14.57 -3.88 8.98
N LYS A 97 15.20 -4.96 9.37
CA LYS A 97 16.23 -4.93 10.42
C LYS A 97 17.39 -4.04 9.98
N GLN A 98 17.97 -3.30 10.92
CA GLN A 98 19.06 -2.35 10.61
C GLN A 98 20.23 -3.02 9.85
N GLU A 99 20.61 -4.23 10.23
CA GLU A 99 21.66 -5.01 9.58
C GLU A 99 21.39 -5.29 8.10
N LEU A 100 20.10 -5.46 7.72
CA LEU A 100 19.70 -5.70 6.34
C LEU A 100 19.90 -4.46 5.46
N PHE A 101 19.67 -3.27 6.01
CA PHE A 101 19.92 -2.03 5.26
C PHE A 101 21.40 -1.94 4.87
N TYR A 102 22.33 -2.27 5.77
CA TYR A 102 23.76 -2.30 5.44
C TYR A 102 24.08 -3.33 4.36
N LYS A 103 23.59 -4.56 4.51
CA LYS A 103 23.82 -5.63 3.53
C LYS A 103 23.26 -5.24 2.15
N LEU A 104 22.04 -4.71 2.09
CA LEU A 104 21.40 -4.30 0.85
C LEU A 104 22.10 -3.10 0.22
N TYR A 105 22.53 -2.14 1.01
CA TYR A 105 23.33 -1.00 0.51
C TYR A 105 24.64 -1.46 -0.11
N GLU A 106 25.37 -2.37 0.55
CA GLU A 106 26.62 -2.96 0.02
C GLU A 106 26.38 -3.77 -1.27
N ILE A 107 25.25 -4.47 -1.36
CA ILE A 107 24.85 -5.12 -2.62
C ILE A 107 24.59 -4.07 -3.69
N GLY A 108 23.74 -3.09 -3.43
CA GLY A 108 23.35 -2.07 -4.39
C GLY A 108 24.51 -1.26 -4.94
N LYS A 109 25.54 -0.96 -4.12
CA LYS A 109 26.74 -0.24 -4.57
C LYS A 109 27.56 -0.99 -5.63
N LYS A 110 27.45 -2.32 -5.70
CA LYS A 110 28.18 -3.14 -6.69
C LYS A 110 27.59 -3.09 -8.08
N PHE A 111 26.39 -2.55 -8.21
CA PHE A 111 25.65 -2.50 -9.47
C PHE A 111 25.50 -1.06 -9.96
N ASP A 112 25.31 -0.90 -11.25
CA ASP A 112 24.93 0.37 -11.87
C ASP A 112 23.41 0.58 -11.74
N ILE A 113 22.98 0.95 -10.52
CA ILE A 113 21.61 1.19 -10.12
C ILE A 113 21.52 2.41 -9.19
N PHE A 114 20.35 3.01 -9.10
CA PHE A 114 20.05 3.91 -8.01
C PHE A 114 19.40 3.16 -6.84
N ILE A 115 19.55 3.68 -5.63
CA ILE A 115 18.98 3.09 -4.41
C ILE A 115 18.02 4.10 -3.78
N LEU A 116 16.81 3.65 -3.47
CA LEU A 116 15.83 4.39 -2.70
C LEU A 116 15.71 3.77 -1.31
N PHE A 117 16.01 4.55 -0.28
CA PHE A 117 15.60 4.22 1.08
C PHE A 117 14.25 4.90 1.30
N ILE A 118 13.21 4.12 1.54
CA ILE A 118 11.84 4.61 1.64
C ILE A 118 11.49 4.74 3.11
N GLY A 119 11.37 5.99 3.55
CA GLY A 119 10.90 6.35 4.88
C GLY A 119 9.38 6.53 4.94
N LEU A 120 8.87 6.79 6.13
CA LEU A 120 7.46 7.11 6.34
C LEU A 120 7.09 8.49 5.77
N GLU A 121 8.04 9.44 5.79
CA GLU A 121 7.84 10.82 5.34
C GLU A 121 8.59 11.14 4.05
N TYR A 122 9.81 10.63 3.86
CA TYR A 122 10.70 10.99 2.77
C TYR A 122 11.16 9.78 1.97
N PHE A 123 11.42 10.02 0.69
CA PHE A 123 12.25 9.16 -0.15
C PHE A 123 13.70 9.67 -0.09
N TYR A 124 14.65 8.82 0.23
CA TYR A 124 16.08 9.15 0.24
C TYR A 124 16.72 8.47 -0.96
N LEU A 125 17.22 9.29 -1.89
CA LEU A 125 17.69 8.88 -3.21
C LEU A 125 19.21 8.87 -3.24
N TYR A 126 19.79 7.69 -3.41
CA TYR A 126 21.23 7.52 -3.65
C TYR A 126 21.48 7.22 -5.12
N ARG A 127 22.30 8.03 -5.79
CA ARG A 127 22.60 7.98 -7.25
C ARG A 127 21.34 7.99 -8.13
N PRO A 128 20.34 8.86 -7.89
CA PRO A 128 19.14 8.89 -8.71
C PRO A 128 19.43 9.29 -10.14
N SER A 129 18.69 8.71 -11.10
CA SER A 129 18.66 9.25 -12.46
C SER A 129 17.88 10.57 -12.52
N GLU A 130 18.09 11.35 -13.60
CA GLU A 130 17.26 12.56 -13.83
C GLU A 130 15.77 12.22 -13.97
N THR A 131 15.48 11.09 -14.59
CA THR A 131 14.10 10.60 -14.75
C THR A 131 13.47 10.30 -13.40
N GLU A 132 14.21 9.68 -12.47
CA GLU A 132 13.74 9.42 -11.12
C GLU A 132 13.44 10.71 -10.35
N ILE A 133 14.33 11.71 -10.45
CA ILE A 133 14.09 13.03 -9.84
C ILE A 133 12.84 13.70 -10.42
N LYS A 134 12.68 13.69 -11.75
CA LYS A 134 11.48 14.21 -12.42
C LYS A 134 10.22 13.51 -11.98
N ARG A 135 10.26 12.19 -11.79
CA ARG A 135 9.15 11.40 -11.29
C ARG A 135 8.76 11.84 -9.87
N ARG A 136 9.71 11.93 -8.93
CA ARG A 136 9.40 12.37 -7.55
C ARG A 136 8.80 13.76 -7.52
N ASN A 137 9.26 14.67 -8.38
CA ASN A 137 8.66 16.00 -8.52
C ASN A 137 7.23 15.94 -9.07
N PHE A 138 6.99 15.14 -10.10
CA PHE A 138 5.66 14.96 -10.68
C PHE A 138 4.66 14.37 -9.66
N GLU A 139 5.09 13.37 -8.91
CA GLU A 139 4.30 12.74 -7.85
C GLU A 139 4.17 13.62 -6.59
N LYS A 140 4.89 14.76 -6.55
CA LYS A 140 4.96 15.66 -5.38
C LYS A 140 5.42 14.96 -4.09
N CYS A 141 6.27 13.95 -4.24
CA CYS A 141 6.88 13.26 -3.11
C CYS A 141 7.85 14.17 -2.37
N LYS A 142 7.90 14.04 -1.04
CA LYS A 142 9.02 14.59 -0.28
C LYS A 142 10.24 13.69 -0.48
N TYR A 143 11.35 14.24 -0.94
CA TYR A 143 12.58 13.47 -1.12
C TYR A 143 13.82 14.23 -0.72
N LYS A 144 14.91 13.50 -0.47
CA LYS A 144 16.25 14.03 -0.24
C LYS A 144 17.22 13.25 -1.11
N ILE A 145 18.12 13.95 -1.81
CA ILE A 145 19.22 13.32 -2.54
C ILE A 145 20.36 13.13 -1.55
N LEU A 146 20.87 11.92 -1.49
CA LEU A 146 22.02 11.54 -0.68
C LEU A 146 23.29 11.72 -1.51
N ASP A 147 24.31 12.34 -0.93
CA ASP A 147 25.64 12.41 -1.53
C ASP A 147 26.36 11.04 -1.43
N GLU A 148 27.49 10.91 -2.13
CA GLU A 148 28.23 9.64 -2.15
C GLU A 148 28.82 9.24 -0.80
N ASN A 149 29.00 10.19 0.10
CA ASN A 149 29.60 10.00 1.41
C ASN A 149 28.58 10.03 2.54
N PHE A 150 27.28 9.94 2.24
CA PHE A 150 26.25 9.97 3.28
C PHE A 150 26.46 8.86 4.32
N ASN A 151 26.15 9.18 5.55
CA ASN A 151 26.25 8.22 6.65
C ASN A 151 24.93 7.43 6.79
N LEU A 152 24.95 6.16 6.36
CA LEU A 152 23.77 5.28 6.46
C LEU A 152 23.31 5.09 7.91
N THR A 153 24.23 5.07 8.88
CA THR A 153 23.87 4.96 10.31
C THR A 153 23.09 6.19 10.79
N GLU A 154 23.49 7.37 10.37
CA GLU A 154 22.76 8.61 10.70
C GLU A 154 21.36 8.62 10.04
N LEU A 155 21.28 8.17 8.78
CA LEU A 155 20.01 8.04 8.09
C LEU A 155 19.05 7.09 8.84
N LEU A 156 19.53 5.90 9.23
CA LEU A 156 18.72 4.89 9.89
C LEU A 156 18.33 5.27 11.34
N ASN A 157 19.16 6.04 12.02
CA ASN A 157 18.88 6.57 13.36
C ASN A 157 18.16 7.93 13.33
N GLY A 158 17.82 8.43 12.16
CA GLY A 158 17.07 9.67 11.96
C GLY A 158 15.64 9.62 12.49
N LYS A 159 14.98 10.77 12.47
CA LYS A 159 13.57 10.89 12.92
C LYS A 159 12.60 10.14 12.00
N ASP A 160 12.88 10.11 10.70
CA ASP A 160 12.07 9.37 9.74
C ASP A 160 12.44 7.89 9.75
N LYS A 161 11.47 7.03 9.99
CA LYS A 161 11.69 5.58 10.02
C LYS A 161 11.79 5.03 8.61
N ILE A 162 12.96 4.53 8.23
CA ILE A 162 13.15 3.85 6.95
C ILE A 162 12.52 2.47 7.03
N VAL A 163 11.57 2.19 6.15
CA VAL A 163 10.77 0.95 6.19
C VAL A 163 11.25 -0.10 5.19
N ARG A 164 11.74 0.30 4.02
CA ARG A 164 12.16 -0.60 2.94
C ARG A 164 13.22 0.03 2.05
N VAL A 165 13.83 -0.82 1.21
CA VAL A 165 14.77 -0.41 0.16
C VAL A 165 14.21 -0.76 -1.21
N CYS A 166 14.49 0.09 -2.20
CA CYS A 166 14.17 -0.15 -3.59
C CYS A 166 15.43 0.05 -4.43
N PHE A 167 15.75 -0.90 -5.28
CA PHE A 167 16.80 -0.75 -6.30
C PHE A 167 16.16 -0.39 -7.62
N GLY A 168 16.71 0.59 -8.30
CA GLY A 168 16.10 1.05 -9.54
C GLY A 168 17.07 1.13 -10.71
N LYS A 169 16.56 0.75 -11.89
CA LYS A 169 17.20 0.93 -13.19
C LYS A 169 16.13 0.94 -14.26
N GLU A 170 16.15 1.97 -15.10
CA GLU A 170 15.14 2.16 -16.13
C GLU A 170 15.15 1.02 -17.16
N ASN A 171 13.95 0.54 -17.54
CA ASN A 171 13.74 -0.48 -18.58
C ASN A 171 14.67 -1.71 -18.48
N SER A 172 14.93 -2.18 -17.26
CA SER A 172 15.97 -3.19 -17.01
C SER A 172 15.47 -4.37 -16.18
N PHE A 173 14.33 -4.97 -16.58
CA PHE A 173 13.75 -6.12 -15.88
C PHE A 173 14.78 -7.24 -15.64
N ASP A 174 15.45 -7.74 -16.69
CA ASP A 174 16.39 -8.86 -16.58
C ASP A 174 17.58 -8.52 -15.67
N TYR A 175 18.05 -7.28 -15.72
CA TYR A 175 19.14 -6.83 -14.86
C TYR A 175 18.73 -6.84 -13.39
N LEU A 176 17.57 -6.29 -13.07
CA LEU A 176 17.01 -6.28 -11.71
C LEU A 176 16.65 -7.69 -11.24
N PHE A 177 16.17 -8.55 -12.14
CA PHE A 177 15.87 -9.96 -11.84
C PHE A 177 17.12 -10.75 -11.44
N ASN A 178 18.26 -10.48 -12.09
CA ASN A 178 19.53 -11.08 -11.69
C ASN A 178 19.97 -10.63 -10.28
N ILE A 179 19.73 -9.36 -9.92
CA ILE A 179 20.01 -8.86 -8.56
C ILE A 179 19.03 -9.49 -7.55
N GLN A 180 17.76 -9.61 -7.91
CA GLN A 180 16.76 -10.31 -7.08
C GLN A 180 17.20 -11.72 -6.75
N LYS A 181 17.63 -12.51 -7.75
CA LYS A 181 18.14 -13.88 -7.53
C LYS A 181 19.32 -13.93 -6.59
N GLN A 182 20.24 -12.95 -6.67
CA GLN A 182 21.38 -12.90 -5.74
C GLN A 182 20.94 -12.60 -4.30
N ILE A 183 19.93 -11.75 -4.09
CA ILE A 183 19.36 -11.48 -2.77
C ILE A 183 18.65 -12.73 -2.25
N GLU A 184 17.84 -13.37 -3.06
CA GLU A 184 17.07 -14.57 -2.70
C GLU A 184 17.95 -15.81 -2.45
N SER A 185 19.10 -15.91 -3.10
CA SER A 185 20.08 -16.98 -2.85
C SER A 185 20.91 -16.78 -1.56
N ASN A 186 20.89 -15.58 -1.01
CA ASN A 186 21.56 -15.31 0.26
C ASN A 186 20.61 -15.61 1.43
N GLU A 187 20.76 -16.78 2.05
CA GLU A 187 19.89 -17.25 3.14
C GLU A 187 19.77 -16.27 4.32
N GLU A 188 20.84 -15.50 4.62
CA GLU A 188 20.83 -14.53 5.71
C GLU A 188 19.93 -13.32 5.42
N ILE A 189 19.72 -13.01 4.14
CA ILE A 189 18.85 -11.91 3.70
C ILE A 189 17.45 -12.45 3.38
N ALA A 190 17.36 -13.50 2.58
CA ALA A 190 16.13 -14.05 2.04
C ALA A 190 15.10 -14.47 3.11
N LYS A 191 15.56 -14.90 4.28
CA LYS A 191 14.67 -15.25 5.40
C LYS A 191 13.88 -14.08 5.97
N ASP A 192 14.38 -12.84 5.81
CA ASP A 192 13.85 -11.64 6.43
C ASP A 192 13.27 -10.64 5.42
N VAL A 193 13.34 -10.92 4.10
CA VAL A 193 12.83 -10.04 3.05
C VAL A 193 11.92 -10.76 2.06
N ASP A 194 11.03 -9.99 1.45
CA ASP A 194 10.31 -10.34 0.22
C ASP A 194 10.72 -9.36 -0.89
N CYS A 195 11.07 -9.91 -2.06
CA CYS A 195 11.53 -9.14 -3.20
C CYS A 195 10.59 -9.32 -4.39
N PHE A 196 10.27 -8.24 -5.09
CA PHE A 196 9.54 -8.29 -6.35
C PHE A 196 9.87 -7.11 -7.26
N ILE A 197 9.74 -7.31 -8.56
CA ILE A 197 9.98 -6.25 -9.55
C ILE A 197 8.65 -5.60 -9.92
N SER A 198 8.63 -4.27 -9.80
CA SER A 198 7.48 -3.45 -10.21
C SER A 198 7.86 -2.51 -11.36
N SER A 199 6.90 -2.30 -12.27
CA SER A 199 7.03 -1.35 -13.40
C SER A 199 8.27 -1.54 -14.27
N ASN A 200 8.84 -2.75 -14.36
CA ASN A 200 10.07 -3.10 -15.11
C ASN A 200 11.30 -2.24 -14.76
N GLN A 201 11.29 -1.52 -13.65
CA GLN A 201 12.35 -0.57 -13.29
C GLN A 201 12.66 -0.50 -11.80
N TYR A 202 11.88 -1.15 -10.93
CA TYR A 202 12.14 -1.19 -9.49
C TYR A 202 12.17 -2.62 -8.98
N LEU A 203 13.22 -2.97 -8.26
CA LEU A 203 13.26 -4.15 -7.39
C LEU A 203 12.93 -3.67 -5.98
N GLU A 204 11.72 -3.94 -5.54
CA GLU A 204 11.25 -3.62 -4.20
C GLU A 204 11.67 -4.70 -3.21
N ILE A 205 12.30 -4.30 -2.12
CA ILE A 205 12.81 -5.18 -1.06
C ILE A 205 12.13 -4.78 0.24
N ASN A 206 11.14 -5.57 0.61
CA ASN A 206 10.28 -5.31 1.77
C ASN A 206 10.64 -6.25 2.94
N PRO A 207 10.30 -5.88 4.18
CA PRO A 207 10.36 -6.84 5.28
C PRO A 207 9.48 -8.06 4.99
N LYS A 208 9.95 -9.25 5.35
CA LYS A 208 9.23 -10.52 5.14
C LYS A 208 7.79 -10.46 5.64
N GLY A 209 6.84 -10.86 4.80
CA GLY A 209 5.42 -10.92 5.11
C GLY A 209 4.74 -9.55 5.26
N VAL A 210 5.34 -8.46 4.74
CA VAL A 210 4.64 -7.17 4.60
C VAL A 210 3.74 -7.22 3.39
N ASN A 211 2.42 -7.19 3.62
CA ASN A 211 1.40 -7.09 2.60
C ASN A 211 0.11 -6.49 3.18
N LYS A 212 -0.82 -6.11 2.32
CA LYS A 212 -2.09 -5.50 2.74
C LYS A 212 -2.93 -6.42 3.62
N GLY A 213 -2.89 -7.74 3.40
CA GLY A 213 -3.64 -8.73 4.18
C GLY A 213 -3.17 -8.83 5.63
N GLU A 214 -1.86 -8.84 5.88
CA GLU A 214 -1.33 -8.84 7.25
C GLU A 214 -1.67 -7.54 7.99
N ALA A 215 -1.65 -6.39 7.29
CA ALA A 215 -2.08 -5.12 7.86
C ALA A 215 -3.59 -5.11 8.18
N VAL A 216 -4.42 -5.69 7.31
CA VAL A 216 -5.85 -5.88 7.56
C VAL A 216 -6.08 -6.74 8.81
N LYS A 217 -5.40 -7.89 8.93
CA LYS A 217 -5.48 -8.74 10.14
C LYS A 217 -5.09 -7.98 11.39
N TRP A 218 -3.97 -7.24 11.32
CA TRP A 218 -3.49 -6.47 12.45
C TRP A 218 -4.52 -5.43 12.89
N LEU A 219 -5.06 -4.65 11.95
CA LEU A 219 -6.06 -3.61 12.26
C LEU A 219 -7.37 -4.21 12.78
N CYS A 220 -7.82 -5.32 12.21
CA CYS A 220 -9.01 -6.04 12.70
C CYS A 220 -8.82 -6.53 14.14
N ASN A 221 -7.64 -7.08 14.46
CA ASN A 221 -7.33 -7.51 15.83
C ASN A 221 -7.28 -6.30 16.77
N TYR A 222 -6.65 -5.19 16.36
CA TYR A 222 -6.59 -3.96 17.15
C TYR A 222 -7.99 -3.39 17.49
N LEU A 223 -8.92 -3.50 16.52
CA LEU A 223 -10.30 -3.02 16.66
C LEU A 223 -11.27 -4.08 17.22
N ASN A 224 -10.79 -5.29 17.49
CA ASN A 224 -11.63 -6.44 17.89
C ASN A 224 -12.76 -6.73 16.90
N ILE A 225 -12.48 -6.61 15.60
CA ILE A 225 -13.41 -6.92 14.50
C ILE A 225 -13.08 -8.29 13.93
N LYS A 226 -14.08 -9.19 13.87
CA LYS A 226 -13.90 -10.52 13.31
C LYS A 226 -13.78 -10.47 11.78
N LYS A 227 -13.01 -11.39 11.19
CA LYS A 227 -12.82 -11.51 9.74
C LYS A 227 -14.16 -11.52 8.98
N GLU A 228 -15.13 -12.27 9.45
CA GLU A 228 -16.45 -12.38 8.82
C GLU A 228 -17.26 -11.08 8.79
N ASN A 229 -16.86 -10.06 9.54
CA ASN A 229 -17.47 -8.72 9.57
C ASN A 229 -16.69 -7.70 8.74
N THR A 230 -15.83 -8.16 7.85
CA THR A 230 -14.97 -7.31 7.03
C THR A 230 -15.26 -7.52 5.55
N MET A 231 -15.06 -6.46 4.77
CA MET A 231 -15.14 -6.45 3.32
C MET A 231 -13.94 -5.74 2.71
N ALA A 232 -13.53 -6.12 1.50
CA ALA A 232 -12.47 -5.42 0.78
C ALA A 232 -12.78 -5.27 -0.71
N ILE A 233 -12.19 -4.23 -1.32
CA ILE A 233 -12.24 -3.95 -2.76
C ILE A 233 -10.83 -3.69 -3.27
N GLY A 234 -10.42 -4.33 -4.36
CA GLY A 234 -9.11 -4.16 -4.99
C GLY A 234 -9.12 -4.46 -6.49
N ASP A 235 -7.95 -4.36 -7.13
CA ASP A 235 -7.80 -4.58 -8.58
C ASP A 235 -6.55 -5.39 -8.97
N SER A 236 -5.51 -5.42 -8.14
CA SER A 236 -4.19 -5.92 -8.56
C SER A 236 -3.59 -6.96 -7.61
N PHE A 237 -2.41 -7.50 -7.98
CA PHE A 237 -1.74 -8.57 -7.24
C PHE A 237 -1.45 -8.21 -5.78
N ASN A 238 -1.16 -6.95 -5.48
CA ASN A 238 -0.89 -6.53 -4.10
C ASN A 238 -2.14 -6.54 -3.21
N ASP A 239 -3.34 -6.71 -3.80
CA ASP A 239 -4.62 -6.85 -3.10
C ASP A 239 -4.99 -8.29 -2.80
N THR A 240 -4.33 -9.28 -3.44
CA THR A 240 -4.61 -10.71 -3.26
C THR A 240 -4.68 -11.07 -1.78
N SER A 241 -3.64 -10.70 -1.03
CA SER A 241 -3.58 -10.98 0.40
C SER A 241 -4.69 -10.26 1.20
N MET A 242 -5.12 -9.08 0.77
CA MET A 242 -6.23 -8.35 1.40
C MET A 242 -7.57 -9.06 1.16
N ILE A 243 -7.85 -9.42 -0.08
CA ILE A 243 -9.07 -10.13 -0.47
C ILE A 243 -9.20 -11.50 0.24
N GLU A 244 -8.10 -12.24 0.37
CA GLU A 244 -8.07 -13.54 1.08
C GLU A 244 -8.30 -13.41 2.59
N ASN A 245 -7.99 -12.24 3.17
CA ASN A 245 -8.03 -12.04 4.61
C ASN A 245 -9.25 -11.28 5.13
N VAL A 246 -10.24 -11.03 4.28
CA VAL A 246 -11.55 -10.48 4.66
C VAL A 246 -12.67 -11.52 4.57
N GLY A 247 -13.81 -11.20 5.16
CA GLY A 247 -15.01 -12.05 5.09
C GLY A 247 -15.68 -12.02 3.72
N PHE A 248 -15.58 -10.89 2.99
CA PHE A 248 -16.14 -10.75 1.65
C PHE A 248 -15.24 -9.86 0.78
N GLY A 249 -14.58 -10.47 -0.17
CA GLY A 249 -13.67 -9.79 -1.10
C GLY A 249 -14.33 -9.47 -2.43
N CYS A 250 -14.12 -8.26 -2.92
CA CYS A 250 -14.63 -7.79 -4.20
C CYS A 250 -13.48 -7.26 -5.06
N CYS A 251 -13.65 -7.28 -6.37
CA CYS A 251 -12.76 -6.59 -7.28
C CYS A 251 -13.51 -5.82 -8.38
N VAL A 252 -12.83 -4.85 -8.99
CA VAL A 252 -13.36 -4.07 -10.12
C VAL A 252 -13.27 -4.88 -11.43
N ALA A 253 -13.99 -4.47 -12.49
CA ALA A 253 -13.98 -5.16 -13.77
C ALA A 253 -12.58 -5.29 -14.40
N GLY A 254 -11.72 -4.26 -14.20
CA GLY A 254 -10.35 -4.21 -14.71
C GLY A 254 -9.32 -5.01 -13.92
N ALA A 255 -9.72 -5.66 -12.82
CA ALA A 255 -8.81 -6.42 -11.97
C ALA A 255 -8.10 -7.55 -12.74
N ASN A 256 -6.93 -7.95 -12.23
CA ASN A 256 -6.22 -9.10 -12.79
C ASN A 256 -7.01 -10.41 -12.60
N GLU A 257 -6.75 -11.40 -13.46
CA GLU A 257 -7.52 -12.66 -13.48
C GLU A 257 -7.36 -13.50 -12.20
N GLU A 258 -6.23 -13.40 -11.51
CA GLU A 258 -6.03 -14.10 -10.24
C GLU A 258 -6.91 -13.51 -9.15
N LEU A 259 -6.95 -12.17 -9.03
CA LEU A 259 -7.79 -11.50 -8.07
C LEU A 259 -9.28 -11.77 -8.34
N LYS A 260 -9.70 -11.80 -9.62
CA LYS A 260 -11.06 -12.17 -10.00
C LYS A 260 -11.44 -13.58 -9.55
N ARG A 261 -10.52 -14.54 -9.66
CA ARG A 261 -10.78 -15.95 -9.27
C ARG A 261 -11.00 -16.12 -7.77
N ILE A 262 -10.33 -15.34 -6.93
CA ILE A 262 -10.45 -15.44 -5.46
C ILE A 262 -11.51 -14.53 -4.88
N SER A 263 -12.00 -13.54 -5.64
CA SER A 263 -13.02 -12.59 -5.19
C SER A 263 -14.40 -13.25 -5.16
N GLN A 264 -15.16 -12.99 -4.09
CA GLN A 264 -16.57 -13.45 -4.00
C GLN A 264 -17.49 -12.64 -4.93
N TYR A 265 -17.06 -11.43 -5.32
CA TYR A 265 -17.80 -10.64 -6.29
C TYR A 265 -16.84 -9.87 -7.23
N VAL A 266 -17.04 -10.04 -8.51
CA VAL A 266 -16.39 -9.26 -9.57
C VAL A 266 -17.40 -8.22 -10.05
N CYS A 267 -17.11 -6.93 -9.84
CA CYS A 267 -17.97 -5.85 -10.32
C CYS A 267 -17.88 -5.75 -11.84
N GLU A 268 -19.02 -5.58 -12.50
CA GLU A 268 -19.10 -5.35 -13.94
C GLU A 268 -18.59 -3.98 -14.40
N LYS A 269 -18.41 -3.05 -13.45
CA LYS A 269 -17.91 -1.70 -13.71
C LYS A 269 -16.40 -1.58 -13.49
N LYS A 270 -15.76 -0.77 -14.31
CA LYS A 270 -14.38 -0.32 -14.07
C LYS A 270 -14.34 0.71 -12.94
N PHE A 271 -13.16 0.96 -12.38
CA PHE A 271 -12.96 1.98 -11.35
C PHE A 271 -13.41 3.38 -11.83
N THR A 272 -13.19 3.71 -13.11
CA THR A 272 -13.63 4.98 -13.74
C THR A 272 -15.15 5.09 -13.89
N GLU A 273 -15.89 4.00 -13.76
CA GLU A 273 -17.33 3.91 -13.96
C GLU A 273 -18.12 3.76 -12.64
N GLY A 274 -17.44 3.89 -11.52
CA GLY A 274 -18.05 3.81 -10.19
C GLY A 274 -18.21 2.40 -9.65
N ALA A 275 -17.21 1.55 -9.84
CA ALA A 275 -17.19 0.19 -9.28
C ALA A 275 -17.35 0.19 -7.76
N VAL A 276 -16.61 1.04 -7.03
CA VAL A 276 -16.70 1.16 -5.56
C VAL A 276 -18.10 1.56 -5.13
N LYS A 277 -18.68 2.60 -5.75
CA LYS A 277 -20.08 2.98 -5.51
C LYS A 277 -21.02 1.80 -5.70
N LYS A 278 -20.93 1.09 -6.83
CA LYS A 278 -21.81 -0.03 -7.17
C LYS A 278 -21.72 -1.16 -6.14
N ILE A 279 -20.53 -1.48 -5.68
CA ILE A 279 -20.28 -2.50 -4.66
C ILE A 279 -20.91 -2.09 -3.32
N ILE A 280 -20.70 -0.84 -2.89
CA ILE A 280 -21.29 -0.30 -1.65
C ILE A 280 -22.81 -0.33 -1.71
N GLU A 281 -23.42 0.17 -2.79
CA GLU A 281 -24.88 0.19 -2.95
C GLU A 281 -25.50 -1.22 -2.95
N LYS A 282 -24.80 -2.19 -3.56
CA LYS A 282 -25.29 -3.56 -3.64
C LYS A 282 -25.21 -4.29 -2.29
N PHE A 283 -24.12 -4.16 -1.56
CA PHE A 283 -23.81 -5.02 -0.42
C PHE A 283 -23.91 -4.35 0.95
N LEU A 284 -23.88 -3.01 1.01
CA LEU A 284 -23.76 -2.28 2.27
C LEU A 284 -24.90 -1.25 2.49
N LEU A 285 -25.58 -0.82 1.44
CA LEU A 285 -26.75 0.06 1.46
C LEU A 285 -28.01 -0.66 1.02
#